data_9f5a7aa15b96944a4c007c4e08319f8c
#
_entry.id   9f5a7aa15b96944a4c007c4e08319f8c
#
_cell.length_a   1.000
_cell.length_b   1.000
_cell.length_c   1.000
_cell.angle_alpha   90.00
_cell.angle_beta   90.00
_cell.angle_gamma   90.00
#
_symmetry.space_group_name_H-M   'P 1'
#
loop_
_entity.id
_entity.type
_entity.pdbx_description
1 polymer ?
#
loop_
_entity_poly.entity_id
_entity_poly.type
_entity_poly.pdbx_seq_one_letter_code
_entity_poly.pdbx_strand_id
1 'polypeptide(L)'
;MKISIVGPGIMPIPPTGWGAVEILIWDSKNALEKLGHEVQIVNTQSPVEILQQINSFRPDFVHVQYDDFIELCPYIQYPNAITSHFGYLEQPSRWDYYGQRIVPSFAKIKPNVFCLSYGIKEIDQKDIQIPHQTLFVTPQGVNIN
;
A
#
# COMPACT_ATOMS: atom_id res chain seq x y z
N MET A 1 11.21 -5.07 -14.29
CA MET A 1 9.77 -4.75 -14.28
C MET A 1 9.56 -3.26 -14.08
N LYS A 2 8.43 -2.75 -14.53
CA LYS A 2 7.97 -1.39 -14.23
C LYS A 2 7.04 -1.46 -13.02
N ILE A 3 7.35 -0.74 -11.97
CA ILE A 3 6.61 -0.79 -10.70
C ILE A 3 6.17 0.61 -10.32
N SER A 4 4.87 0.80 -10.04
CA SER A 4 4.34 2.02 -9.45
C SER A 4 4.15 1.82 -7.95
N ILE A 5 4.66 2.73 -7.14
CA ILE A 5 4.41 2.77 -5.70
C ILE A 5 3.55 3.99 -5.40
N VAL A 6 2.38 3.76 -4.81
CA VAL A 6 1.44 4.84 -4.47
C VAL A 6 1.58 5.17 -2.99
N GLY A 7 2.04 6.37 -2.70
CA GLY A 7 2.19 6.89 -1.36
C GLY A 7 0.94 7.64 -0.87
N PRO A 8 0.93 8.06 0.42
CA PRO A 8 -0.21 8.73 1.03
C PRO A 8 -0.60 10.07 0.42
N GLY A 9 0.33 10.76 -0.24
CA GLY A 9 0.07 12.08 -0.81
C GLY A 9 -0.02 13.20 0.24
N ILE A 10 0.52 12.98 1.44
CA ILE A 10 0.44 13.92 2.56
C ILE A 10 1.77 14.64 2.73
N MET A 11 2.88 13.94 2.64
CA MET A 11 4.22 14.48 2.79
C MET A 11 5.07 14.19 1.55
N PRO A 12 6.12 14.99 1.29
CA PRO A 12 6.99 14.72 0.14
C PRO A 12 7.75 13.39 0.28
N ILE A 13 8.12 12.79 -0.84
CA ILE A 13 8.95 11.58 -0.90
C ILE A 13 10.19 11.91 -1.75
N PRO A 14 11.42 11.89 -1.17
CA PRO A 14 11.72 11.61 0.24
C PRO A 14 11.24 12.73 1.16
N PRO A 15 10.93 12.41 2.43
CA PRO A 15 10.47 13.43 3.36
C PRO A 15 11.60 14.36 3.80
N THR A 16 11.26 15.60 4.13
CA THR A 16 12.22 16.61 4.62
C THR A 16 12.46 16.52 6.13
N GLY A 17 11.63 15.73 6.83
CA GLY A 17 11.75 15.51 8.26
C GLY A 17 11.38 14.08 8.59
N TRP A 18 10.47 13.89 9.55
CA TRP A 18 9.94 12.57 9.85
C TRP A 18 8.86 12.17 8.81
N GLY A 19 8.65 10.88 8.67
CA GLY A 19 7.70 10.32 7.72
C GLY A 19 8.04 8.86 7.46
N ALA A 20 7.61 7.96 8.35
CA ALA A 20 8.04 6.56 8.31
C ALA A 20 7.64 5.85 7.02
N VAL A 21 6.41 6.05 6.56
CA VAL A 21 5.92 5.42 5.32
C VAL A 21 6.64 6.00 4.11
N GLU A 22 6.85 7.31 4.08
CA GLU A 22 7.54 8.01 3.00
C GLU A 22 9.00 7.58 2.90
N ILE A 23 9.67 7.36 4.03
CA ILE A 23 11.05 6.82 4.06
C ILE A 23 11.07 5.39 3.51
N LEU A 24 10.13 4.55 3.92
CA LEU A 24 10.03 3.16 3.43
C LEU A 24 9.78 3.12 1.93
N ILE A 25 8.94 3.99 1.40
CA ILE A 25 8.68 4.08 -0.04
C ILE A 25 9.95 4.49 -0.79
N TRP A 26 10.65 5.51 -0.29
CA TRP A 26 11.90 5.97 -0.90
C TRP A 26 12.98 4.90 -0.90
N ASP A 27 13.17 4.22 0.23
CA ASP A 27 14.15 3.13 0.34
C ASP A 27 13.80 1.96 -0.57
N SER A 28 12.51 1.62 -0.64
CA SER A 28 12.01 0.55 -1.54
C SER A 28 12.28 0.90 -3.00
N LYS A 29 11.99 2.14 -3.41
CA LYS A 29 12.29 2.61 -4.76
C LYS A 29 13.77 2.41 -5.08
N ASN A 30 14.65 2.91 -4.22
CA ASN A 30 16.08 2.83 -4.45
C ASN A 30 16.59 1.38 -4.51
N ALA A 31 16.07 0.51 -3.64
CA ALA A 31 16.41 -0.90 -3.63
C ALA A 31 15.96 -1.61 -4.91
N LEU A 32 14.72 -1.36 -5.35
CA LEU A 32 14.18 -1.95 -6.57
C LEU A 32 14.93 -1.47 -7.82
N GLU A 33 15.30 -0.19 -7.88
CA GLU A 33 16.08 0.33 -9.00
C GLU A 33 17.49 -0.30 -9.05
N LYS A 34 18.11 -0.54 -7.90
CA LYS A 34 19.40 -1.28 -7.83
C LYS A 34 19.28 -2.71 -8.35
N LEU A 35 18.09 -3.31 -8.24
CA LEU A 35 17.80 -4.64 -8.79
C LEU A 35 17.41 -4.61 -10.28
N GLY A 36 17.44 -3.44 -10.91
CA GLY A 36 17.18 -3.30 -12.35
C GLY A 36 15.72 -3.02 -12.72
N HIS A 37 14.87 -2.69 -11.74
CA HIS A 37 13.49 -2.31 -12.01
C HIS A 37 13.37 -0.81 -12.28
N GLU A 38 12.37 -0.43 -13.07
CA GLU A 38 11.98 0.97 -13.29
C GLU A 38 10.85 1.31 -12.32
N VAL A 39 11.02 2.31 -11.47
CA VAL A 39 10.07 2.61 -10.40
C VAL A 39 9.53 4.02 -10.51
N GLN A 40 8.19 4.12 -10.51
CA GLN A 40 7.46 5.38 -10.39
C GLN A 40 6.92 5.53 -8.97
N ILE A 41 7.08 6.73 -8.40
CA ILE A 41 6.36 7.10 -7.17
C ILE A 41 5.18 8.00 -7.56
N VAL A 42 3.99 7.59 -7.13
CA VAL A 42 2.75 8.38 -7.25
C VAL A 42 2.40 8.88 -5.85
N ASN A 43 2.45 10.18 -5.65
CA ASN A 43 2.29 10.77 -4.32
C ASN A 43 1.35 11.98 -4.36
N THR A 44 0.06 11.71 -4.49
CA THR A 44 -1.03 12.69 -4.50
C THR A 44 -2.26 12.10 -3.85
N GLN A 45 -3.12 12.94 -3.29
CA GLN A 45 -4.39 12.50 -2.71
C GLN A 45 -5.55 12.49 -3.73
N SER A 46 -5.32 12.96 -4.95
CA SER A 46 -6.34 12.95 -5.99
C SER A 46 -6.46 11.57 -6.65
N PRO A 47 -7.59 10.85 -6.48
CA PRO A 47 -7.79 9.56 -7.15
C PRO A 47 -7.64 9.63 -8.67
N VAL A 48 -8.10 10.71 -9.27
CA VAL A 48 -7.99 10.92 -10.72
C VAL A 48 -6.53 11.02 -11.14
N GLU A 49 -5.73 11.81 -10.42
CA GLU A 49 -4.30 11.96 -10.70
C GLU A 49 -3.54 10.65 -10.48
N ILE A 50 -3.87 9.91 -9.42
CA ILE A 50 -3.27 8.60 -9.15
C ILE A 50 -3.47 7.68 -10.35
N LEU A 51 -4.70 7.53 -10.82
CA LEU A 51 -5.02 6.65 -11.95
C LEU A 51 -4.39 7.15 -13.25
N GLN A 52 -4.37 8.45 -13.48
CA GLN A 52 -3.72 9.04 -14.68
C GLN A 52 -2.22 8.76 -14.70
N GLN A 53 -1.54 8.94 -13.58
CA GLN A 53 -0.10 8.70 -13.48
C GLN A 53 0.24 7.22 -13.67
N ILE A 54 -0.54 6.33 -13.05
CA ILE A 54 -0.37 4.89 -13.22
C ILE A 54 -0.59 4.49 -14.68
N ASN A 55 -1.68 4.94 -15.29
CA ASN A 55 -2.02 4.58 -16.67
C ASN A 55 -1.01 5.11 -17.69
N SER A 56 -0.44 6.29 -17.45
CA SER A 56 0.61 6.85 -18.31
C SER A 56 1.91 6.09 -18.21
N PHE A 57 2.25 5.57 -17.04
CA PHE A 57 3.46 4.80 -16.81
C PHE A 57 3.37 3.37 -17.34
N ARG A 58 2.18 2.78 -17.36
CA ARG A 58 1.93 1.38 -17.77
C ARG A 58 2.78 0.39 -16.98
N PRO A 59 2.61 0.31 -15.66
CA PRO A 59 3.43 -0.57 -14.84
C PRO A 59 3.09 -2.05 -15.04
N ASP A 60 4.02 -2.92 -14.67
CA ASP A 60 3.77 -4.36 -14.53
C ASP A 60 3.09 -4.68 -13.20
N PHE A 61 3.33 -3.85 -12.20
CA PHE A 61 2.77 -4.02 -10.84
C PHE A 61 2.59 -2.68 -10.14
N VAL A 62 1.53 -2.57 -9.33
CA VAL A 62 1.23 -1.39 -8.51
C VAL A 62 1.17 -1.79 -7.05
N HIS A 63 1.98 -1.13 -6.21
CA HIS A 63 1.95 -1.31 -4.76
C HIS A 63 1.37 -0.06 -4.10
N VAL A 64 0.17 -0.21 -3.53
CA VAL A 64 -0.52 0.86 -2.82
C VAL A 64 -0.09 0.81 -1.35
N GLN A 65 0.52 1.89 -0.86
CA GLN A 65 1.11 1.97 0.49
C GLN A 65 0.26 2.81 1.45
N TYR A 66 -1.02 2.95 1.17
CA TYR A 66 -1.95 3.71 1.99
C TYR A 66 -3.33 3.07 1.98
N ASP A 67 -3.79 2.63 3.13
CA ASP A 67 -5.07 1.91 3.26
C ASP A 67 -6.29 2.78 2.97
N ASP A 68 -6.18 4.10 3.08
CA ASP A 68 -7.24 5.03 2.68
C ASP A 68 -7.58 4.95 1.18
N PHE A 69 -6.68 4.40 0.38
CA PHE A 69 -6.88 4.18 -1.05
C PHE A 69 -7.45 2.80 -1.41
N ILE A 70 -7.97 2.05 -0.42
CA ILE A 70 -8.54 0.73 -0.69
C ILE A 70 -9.64 0.75 -1.75
N GLU A 71 -10.50 1.76 -1.74
CA GLU A 71 -11.60 1.87 -2.69
C GLU A 71 -11.14 2.18 -4.12
N LEU A 72 -9.89 2.62 -4.27
CA LEU A 72 -9.27 2.85 -5.57
C LEU A 72 -8.74 1.57 -6.22
N CYS A 73 -8.39 0.58 -5.42
CA CYS A 73 -7.76 -0.65 -5.91
C CYS A 73 -8.55 -1.36 -7.03
N PRO A 74 -9.89 -1.48 -6.98
CA PRO A 74 -10.66 -2.10 -8.07
C PRO A 74 -10.54 -1.36 -9.41
N TYR A 75 -10.19 -0.09 -9.40
CA TYR A 75 -10.04 0.72 -10.62
C TYR A 75 -8.64 0.69 -11.22
N ILE A 76 -7.68 0.09 -10.51
CA ILE A 76 -6.32 -0.10 -11.02
C ILE A 76 -6.33 -1.30 -11.96
N GLN A 77 -6.06 -1.07 -13.26
CA GLN A 77 -6.14 -2.09 -14.31
C GLN A 77 -4.86 -2.94 -14.44
N TYR A 78 -4.00 -2.91 -13.46
CA TYR A 78 -2.73 -3.63 -13.40
C TYR A 78 -2.72 -4.52 -12.16
N PRO A 79 -1.94 -5.61 -12.15
CA PRO A 79 -1.71 -6.39 -10.94
C PRO A 79 -1.30 -5.47 -9.79
N ASN A 80 -1.96 -5.59 -8.64
CA ASN A 80 -1.72 -4.67 -7.53
C ASN A 80 -1.89 -5.36 -6.18
N ALA A 81 -1.29 -4.75 -5.16
CA ALA A 81 -1.47 -5.12 -3.76
C ALA A 81 -1.46 -3.86 -2.91
N ILE A 82 -2.02 -3.95 -1.72
CA ILE A 82 -2.07 -2.86 -0.76
C ILE A 82 -1.39 -3.27 0.55
N THR A 83 -0.70 -2.32 1.19
CA THR A 83 -0.17 -2.47 2.55
C THR A 83 -0.85 -1.46 3.46
N SER A 84 -1.37 -1.92 4.60
CA SER A 84 -1.88 -1.07 5.68
C SER A 84 -0.76 -0.84 6.69
N HIS A 85 -0.37 0.44 6.89
CA HIS A 85 0.68 0.82 7.83
C HIS A 85 0.15 1.40 9.14
N PHE A 86 -1.13 1.80 9.18
CA PHE A 86 -1.64 2.65 10.26
C PHE A 86 -2.43 1.89 11.33
N GLY A 87 -2.55 0.59 11.21
CA GLY A 87 -3.22 -0.25 12.19
C GLY A 87 -4.75 -0.15 12.19
N TYR A 88 -5.35 0.37 11.12
CA TYR A 88 -6.80 0.47 10.99
C TYR A 88 -7.49 -0.90 10.96
N LEU A 89 -6.83 -1.89 10.38
CA LEU A 89 -7.35 -3.24 10.25
C LEU A 89 -7.22 -4.04 11.56
N GLU A 90 -6.11 -3.85 12.27
CA GLU A 90 -5.78 -4.60 13.48
C GLU A 90 -6.49 -4.07 14.72
N GLN A 91 -6.76 -2.77 14.75
CA GLN A 91 -7.41 -2.10 15.90
C GLN A 91 -8.49 -1.12 15.42
N PRO A 92 -9.56 -1.62 14.77
CA PRO A 92 -10.57 -0.74 14.17
C PRO A 92 -11.29 0.15 15.18
N SER A 93 -11.46 -0.32 16.42
CA SER A 93 -12.11 0.46 17.47
C SER A 93 -11.32 1.70 17.93
N ARG A 94 -10.02 1.71 17.67
CA ARG A 94 -9.15 2.86 17.99
C ARG A 94 -9.32 4.00 16.98
N TRP A 95 -9.84 3.70 15.79
CA TRP A 95 -9.90 4.61 14.65
C TRP A 95 -11.34 4.79 14.19
N ASP A 96 -12.21 5.36 15.03
CA ASP A 96 -13.67 5.41 14.83
C ASP A 96 -14.10 5.59 13.36
N TYR A 97 -13.72 6.73 12.76
CA TYR A 97 -14.12 7.04 11.39
C TYR A 97 -13.46 6.11 10.36
N TYR A 98 -12.16 5.97 10.44
CA TYR A 98 -11.41 5.15 9.46
C TYR A 98 -11.70 3.67 9.61
N GLY A 99 -11.81 3.16 10.83
CA GLY A 99 -12.17 1.77 11.08
C GLY A 99 -13.53 1.41 10.52
N GLN A 100 -14.50 2.31 10.65
CA GLN A 100 -15.86 2.09 10.13
C GLN A 100 -15.92 2.07 8.61
N ARG A 101 -15.03 2.77 7.90
CA ARG A 101 -15.00 2.81 6.44
C ARG A 101 -14.03 1.81 5.85
N ILE A 102 -12.81 1.76 6.38
CA ILE A 102 -11.71 0.99 5.79
C ILE A 102 -11.92 -0.51 5.97
N VAL A 103 -12.26 -0.96 7.17
CA VAL A 103 -12.43 -2.40 7.43
C VAL A 103 -13.54 -3.01 6.56
N PRO A 104 -14.75 -2.44 6.47
CA PRO A 104 -15.76 -2.96 5.56
C PRO A 104 -15.34 -2.94 4.09
N SER A 105 -14.57 -1.94 3.66
CA SER A 105 -14.06 -1.86 2.29
C SER A 105 -13.07 -2.98 1.99
N PHE A 106 -12.15 -3.29 2.89
CA PHE A 106 -11.24 -4.43 2.75
C PHE A 106 -12.00 -5.76 2.69
N ALA A 107 -12.99 -5.93 3.56
CA ALA A 107 -13.82 -7.14 3.59
C ALA A 107 -14.63 -7.34 2.30
N LYS A 108 -15.11 -6.25 1.70
CA LYS A 108 -15.89 -6.26 0.46
C LYS A 108 -15.01 -6.45 -0.77
N ILE A 109 -13.92 -5.70 -0.87
CA ILE A 109 -13.05 -5.66 -2.05
C ILE A 109 -12.15 -6.90 -2.10
N LYS A 110 -11.69 -7.38 -0.94
CA LYS A 110 -10.80 -8.53 -0.81
C LYS A 110 -9.55 -8.38 -1.68
N PRO A 111 -8.75 -7.31 -1.46
CA PRO A 111 -7.57 -7.04 -2.27
C PRO A 111 -6.45 -8.03 -2.00
N ASN A 112 -5.43 -8.02 -2.84
CA ASN A 112 -4.15 -8.60 -2.46
C ASN A 112 -3.52 -7.72 -1.39
N VAL A 113 -3.14 -8.29 -0.25
CA VAL A 113 -2.57 -7.55 0.87
C VAL A 113 -1.15 -8.04 1.15
N PHE A 114 -0.22 -7.10 1.20
CA PHE A 114 1.12 -7.36 1.71
C PHE A 114 1.12 -7.08 3.21
N CYS A 115 1.07 -8.15 4.00
CA CYS A 115 1.02 -8.08 5.46
C CYS A 115 2.41 -7.91 6.03
N LEU A 116 2.58 -7.04 7.02
CA LEU A 116 3.87 -6.75 7.63
C LEU A 116 4.39 -7.89 8.53
N SER A 117 3.50 -8.76 8.98
CA SER A 117 3.85 -9.91 9.80
C SER A 117 2.82 -11.05 9.64
N TYR A 118 3.17 -12.24 10.12
CA TYR A 118 2.24 -13.37 10.19
C TYR A 118 1.08 -13.10 11.13
N GLY A 119 1.30 -12.35 12.21
CA GLY A 119 0.24 -11.96 13.14
C GLY A 119 -0.82 -11.09 12.47
N ILE A 120 -0.40 -10.10 11.66
CA ILE A 120 -1.30 -9.27 10.86
C ILE A 120 -2.06 -10.10 9.84
N LYS A 121 -1.37 -11.01 9.14
CA LYS A 121 -2.03 -11.92 8.19
C LYS A 121 -3.13 -12.74 8.86
N GLU A 122 -2.89 -13.22 10.07
CA GLU A 122 -3.88 -13.99 10.82
C GLU A 122 -5.12 -13.15 11.16
N ILE A 123 -4.93 -11.90 11.60
CA ILE A 123 -6.02 -10.96 11.87
C ILE A 123 -6.83 -10.68 10.59
N ASP A 124 -6.16 -10.38 9.50
CA ASP A 124 -6.81 -10.10 8.21
C ASP A 124 -7.63 -11.29 7.72
N GLN A 125 -7.12 -12.50 7.90
CA GLN A 125 -7.81 -13.72 7.50
C GLN A 125 -9.02 -14.04 8.38
N LYS A 126 -8.87 -13.96 9.70
CA LYS A 126 -9.89 -14.37 10.68
C LYS A 126 -10.91 -13.29 10.96
N ASP A 127 -10.45 -12.07 11.23
CA ASP A 127 -11.31 -11.00 11.71
C ASP A 127 -11.94 -10.21 10.56
N ILE A 128 -11.21 -10.03 9.46
CA ILE A 128 -11.66 -9.27 8.29
C ILE A 128 -12.15 -10.19 7.18
N GLN A 129 -11.82 -11.49 7.27
CA GLN A 129 -12.23 -12.53 6.32
C GLN A 129 -11.68 -12.30 4.89
N ILE A 130 -10.46 -11.79 4.78
CA ILE A 130 -9.76 -11.72 3.50
C ILE A 130 -9.24 -13.12 3.16
N PRO A 131 -9.44 -13.61 1.92
CA PRO A 131 -9.00 -14.96 1.54
C PRO A 131 -7.49 -15.16 1.70
N HIS A 132 -7.08 -16.31 2.22
CA HIS A 132 -5.67 -16.66 2.42
C HIS A 132 -4.84 -16.50 1.14
N GLN A 133 -5.42 -16.79 -0.03
CA GLN A 133 -4.73 -16.72 -1.32
C GLN A 133 -4.32 -15.30 -1.72
N THR A 134 -4.91 -14.27 -1.13
CA THR A 134 -4.61 -12.87 -1.42
C THR A 134 -3.79 -12.19 -0.33
N LEU A 135 -3.34 -12.93 0.68
CA LEU A 135 -2.56 -12.42 1.80
C LEU A 135 -1.11 -12.90 1.70
N PHE A 136 -0.18 -11.96 1.63
CA PHE A 136 1.25 -12.23 1.48
C PHE A 136 2.03 -11.55 2.60
N VAL A 137 2.88 -12.28 3.31
CA VAL A 137 3.72 -11.70 4.37
C VAL A 137 4.98 -11.11 3.74
N THR A 138 5.12 -9.80 3.86
CA THR A 138 6.26 -9.03 3.33
C THR A 138 6.81 -8.12 4.43
N PRO A 139 7.67 -8.63 5.32
CA PRO A 139 8.23 -7.82 6.40
C PRO A 139 8.98 -6.61 5.86
N GLN A 140 8.85 -5.49 6.54
CA GLN A 140 9.56 -4.27 6.17
C GLN A 140 11.04 -4.37 6.60
N GLY A 141 11.92 -3.97 5.68
CA GLY A 141 13.33 -3.81 5.97
C GLY A 141 13.65 -2.36 6.35
N VAL A 142 14.83 -2.15 6.88
CA VAL A 142 15.38 -0.82 7.11
C VAL A 142 16.71 -0.68 6.39
N ASN A 143 16.98 0.53 5.89
CA ASN A 143 18.26 0.84 5.29
C ASN A 143 19.29 1.09 6.40
N ILE A 144 20.30 0.26 6.48
CA ILE A 144 21.34 0.32 7.52
C ILE A 144 22.64 0.96 7.02
N ASN A 145 22.67 1.45 5.79
CA ASN A 145 23.85 2.08 5.19
C ASN A 145 23.81 3.59 5.32
#